data_814332f04cf5d42af1cd1c4afeacdf30
#
_entry.id   814332f04cf5d42af1cd1c4afeacdf30
#
_cell.length_a   1.000
_cell.length_b   1.000
_cell.length_c   1.000
_cell.angle_alpha   90.00
_cell.angle_beta   90.00
_cell.angle_gamma   90.00
#
_symmetry.space_group_name_H-M   'P 1'
#
loop_
_entity.id
_entity.type
_entity.pdbx_description
1 polymer ?
#
loop_
_entity_poly.entity_id
_entity_poly.type
_entity_poly.pdbx_seq_one_letter_code
_entity_poly.pdbx_strand_id
1 'polypeptide(L)'
;MNIVITLGVAALALCALWGVQSVALKLVGEPLAWPLQYATRKQPMRLTGQVMIQAVWIIIFVGTPLALGIRPSVLLHQLFPLPLPWRQIAIAFSIMFFPFCLLFAFYINAGWLQIAPKFDRATRRAKLFRRFLTPLPLATFEEAVFRGTLLEQLLRSLPQSYASSMVAIILSSIVFSLVHFIKLPRRRPLGQGIFGFFIAGCLFGFAYIISGRSLWLPIVLHATAIFCIEVSRLYVDYKAPRWLIGVPEAPQSGLFGTILVVAMAIALAVLI
;
A
#
# COMPACT_ATOMS: atom_id res chain seq x y z
N MET A 1 18.34 -19.28 -0.04
CA MET A 1 17.34 -20.28 0.41
C MET A 1 16.07 -19.64 0.95
N ASN A 2 16.15 -18.68 1.85
CA ASN A 2 15.00 -18.04 2.48
C ASN A 2 14.04 -17.34 1.52
N ILE A 3 14.56 -16.65 0.49
CA ILE A 3 13.72 -15.96 -0.50
C ILE A 3 12.90 -16.96 -1.33
N VAL A 4 13.44 -18.13 -1.64
CA VAL A 4 12.73 -19.18 -2.39
C VAL A 4 11.55 -19.69 -1.57
N ILE A 5 11.73 -19.91 -0.27
CA ILE A 5 10.65 -20.31 0.65
C ILE A 5 9.57 -19.22 0.70
N THR A 6 9.96 -17.95 0.87
CA THR A 6 9.04 -16.82 0.90
C THR A 6 8.21 -16.72 -0.38
N LEU A 7 8.87 -16.79 -1.54
CA LEU A 7 8.19 -16.77 -2.84
C LEU A 7 7.32 -18.01 -3.05
N GLY A 8 7.76 -19.18 -2.60
CA GLY A 8 6.98 -20.41 -2.65
C GLY A 8 5.70 -20.32 -1.82
N VAL A 9 5.78 -19.85 -0.57
CA VAL A 9 4.61 -19.65 0.28
C VAL A 9 3.65 -18.60 -0.33
N ALA A 10 4.19 -17.50 -0.87
CA ALA A 10 3.38 -16.47 -1.53
C ALA A 10 2.68 -17.04 -2.79
N ALA A 11 3.39 -17.80 -3.62
CA ALA A 11 2.82 -18.42 -4.81
C ALA A 11 1.72 -19.44 -4.45
N LEU A 12 1.95 -20.30 -3.46
CA LEU A 12 0.96 -21.27 -2.98
C LEU A 12 -0.30 -20.55 -2.43
N ALA A 13 -0.11 -19.48 -1.65
CA ALA A 13 -1.22 -18.70 -1.12
C ALA A 13 -2.04 -18.02 -2.23
N LEU A 14 -1.39 -17.48 -3.26
CA LEU A 14 -2.07 -16.90 -4.43
C LEU A 14 -2.79 -17.97 -5.28
N CYS A 15 -2.19 -19.14 -5.47
CA CYS A 15 -2.84 -20.26 -6.16
C CYS A 15 -4.07 -20.76 -5.40
N ALA A 16 -3.96 -20.90 -4.07
CA ALA A 16 -5.08 -21.28 -3.21
C ALA A 16 -6.21 -20.24 -3.29
N LEU A 17 -5.88 -18.95 -3.20
CA LEU A 17 -6.83 -17.85 -3.36
C LEU A 17 -7.56 -17.95 -4.71
N TRP A 18 -6.79 -18.10 -5.79
CA TRP A 18 -7.34 -18.21 -7.14
C TRP A 18 -8.24 -19.43 -7.30
N GLY A 19 -7.81 -20.59 -6.77
CA GLY A 19 -8.56 -21.84 -6.80
C GLY A 19 -9.91 -21.72 -6.08
N VAL A 20 -9.90 -21.24 -4.83
CA VAL A 20 -11.14 -21.08 -4.03
C VAL A 20 -12.07 -20.06 -4.68
N GLN A 21 -11.55 -18.95 -5.21
CA GLN A 21 -12.39 -17.97 -5.90
C GLN A 21 -12.97 -18.51 -7.21
N SER A 22 -12.20 -19.30 -7.95
CA SER A 22 -12.68 -19.94 -9.19
C SER A 22 -13.84 -20.87 -8.90
N VAL A 23 -13.74 -21.67 -7.84
CA VAL A 23 -14.85 -22.54 -7.38
C VAL A 23 -16.06 -21.71 -6.95
N ALA A 24 -15.87 -20.68 -6.13
CA ALA A 24 -16.94 -19.82 -5.65
C ALA A 24 -17.67 -19.12 -6.81
N LEU A 25 -16.93 -18.62 -7.82
CA LEU A 25 -17.51 -18.00 -9.02
C LEU A 25 -18.32 -19.01 -9.85
N LYS A 26 -17.80 -20.22 -10.04
CA LYS A 26 -18.49 -21.29 -10.76
C LYS A 26 -19.81 -21.66 -10.08
N LEU A 27 -19.82 -21.75 -8.76
CA LEU A 27 -21.02 -22.09 -7.97
C LEU A 27 -22.13 -21.03 -8.08
N VAL A 28 -21.78 -19.75 -8.30
CA VAL A 28 -22.77 -18.67 -8.45
C VAL A 28 -23.04 -18.29 -9.92
N GLY A 29 -22.54 -19.07 -10.87
CA GLY A 29 -22.76 -18.86 -12.31
C GLY A 29 -22.06 -17.61 -12.87
N GLU A 30 -21.04 -17.07 -12.18
CA GLU A 30 -20.30 -15.90 -12.64
C GLU A 30 -19.07 -16.31 -13.46
N PRO A 31 -18.73 -15.59 -14.56
CA PRO A 31 -17.60 -15.94 -15.38
C PRO A 31 -16.27 -15.73 -14.65
N LEU A 32 -15.32 -16.64 -14.86
CA LEU A 32 -13.94 -16.48 -14.46
C LEU A 32 -13.35 -15.27 -15.19
N ALA A 33 -13.01 -14.22 -14.45
CA ALA A 33 -12.36 -13.04 -14.97
C ALA A 33 -11.00 -12.84 -14.30
N TRP A 34 -9.95 -12.75 -15.10
CA TRP A 34 -8.62 -12.36 -14.67
C TRP A 34 -8.31 -10.93 -15.17
N PRO A 35 -7.73 -10.04 -14.36
CA PRO A 35 -7.51 -10.17 -12.92
C PRO A 35 -8.84 -10.17 -12.14
N LEU A 36 -8.82 -10.77 -10.94
CA LEU A 36 -10.00 -10.90 -10.08
C LEU A 36 -10.57 -9.53 -9.70
N GLN A 37 -11.55 -9.04 -10.44
CA GLN A 37 -12.12 -7.71 -10.28
C GLN A 37 -13.26 -7.71 -9.25
N TYR A 38 -12.94 -7.52 -7.99
CA TYR A 38 -13.94 -7.44 -6.92
C TYR A 38 -14.89 -6.24 -7.03
N ALA A 39 -14.45 -5.16 -7.67
CA ALA A 39 -15.20 -3.90 -7.72
C ALA A 39 -16.50 -3.97 -8.56
N THR A 40 -16.59 -4.90 -9.48
CA THR A 40 -17.73 -5.03 -10.42
C THR A 40 -18.72 -6.12 -10.03
N ARG A 41 -18.44 -6.87 -8.94
CA ARG A 41 -19.24 -8.03 -8.54
C ARG A 41 -20.30 -7.70 -7.51
N LYS A 42 -21.32 -8.55 -7.40
CA LYS A 42 -22.36 -8.47 -6.38
C LYS A 42 -21.72 -8.39 -4.97
N GLN A 43 -22.37 -7.66 -4.07
CA GLN A 43 -21.79 -7.36 -2.74
C GLN A 43 -21.30 -8.58 -1.94
N PRO A 44 -22.01 -9.73 -1.90
CA PRO A 44 -21.52 -10.92 -1.20
C PRO A 44 -20.19 -11.45 -1.76
N MET A 45 -20.05 -11.45 -3.09
CA MET A 45 -18.83 -11.88 -3.77
C MET A 45 -17.63 -10.94 -3.47
N ARG A 46 -17.88 -9.64 -3.37
CA ARG A 46 -16.84 -8.68 -2.97
C ARG A 46 -16.35 -8.92 -1.55
N LEU A 47 -17.29 -9.16 -0.62
CA LEU A 47 -16.95 -9.41 0.78
C LEU A 47 -16.14 -10.70 0.92
N THR A 48 -16.59 -11.79 0.29
CA THR A 48 -15.86 -13.06 0.29
C THR A 48 -14.45 -12.90 -0.27
N GLY A 49 -14.29 -12.19 -1.41
CA GLY A 49 -12.99 -11.92 -1.99
C GLY A 49 -12.08 -11.07 -1.08
N GLN A 50 -12.62 -10.09 -0.38
CA GLN A 50 -11.85 -9.30 0.58
C GLN A 50 -11.38 -10.15 1.76
N VAL A 51 -12.26 -10.96 2.35
CA VAL A 51 -11.90 -11.88 3.45
C VAL A 51 -10.82 -12.85 3.01
N MET A 52 -10.94 -13.42 1.81
CA MET A 52 -9.95 -14.35 1.28
C MET A 52 -8.59 -13.70 1.03
N ILE A 53 -8.55 -12.47 0.51
CA ILE A 53 -7.29 -11.73 0.38
C ILE A 53 -6.64 -11.52 1.74
N GLN A 54 -7.41 -11.13 2.76
CA GLN A 54 -6.88 -10.98 4.12
C GLN A 54 -6.36 -12.30 4.68
N ALA A 55 -7.08 -13.39 4.46
CA ALA A 55 -6.62 -14.73 4.87
C ALA A 55 -5.29 -15.13 4.20
N VAL A 56 -5.14 -14.85 2.91
CA VAL A 56 -3.87 -15.08 2.18
C VAL A 56 -2.73 -14.26 2.78
N TRP A 57 -2.97 -12.99 3.10
CA TRP A 57 -1.95 -12.14 3.74
C TRP A 57 -1.55 -12.69 5.12
N ILE A 58 -2.49 -13.16 5.91
CA ILE A 58 -2.21 -13.80 7.20
C ILE A 58 -1.36 -15.06 6.99
N ILE A 59 -1.71 -15.91 6.01
CA ILE A 59 -0.95 -17.12 5.69
C ILE A 59 0.49 -16.75 5.30
N ILE A 60 0.70 -15.76 4.45
CA ILE A 60 2.04 -15.31 4.06
C ILE A 60 2.80 -14.76 5.26
N PHE A 61 2.18 -13.89 6.07
CA PHE A 61 2.84 -13.24 7.20
C PHE A 61 3.16 -14.20 8.36
N VAL A 62 2.30 -15.18 8.62
CA VAL A 62 2.50 -16.18 9.68
C VAL A 62 3.20 -17.43 9.12
N GLY A 63 2.75 -17.90 7.97
CA GLY A 63 3.27 -19.13 7.33
C GLY A 63 4.74 -19.02 6.91
N THR A 64 5.16 -17.87 6.39
CA THR A 64 6.58 -17.69 6.00
C THR A 64 7.53 -17.73 7.20
N PRO A 65 7.32 -16.97 8.29
CA PRO A 65 8.15 -17.09 9.49
C PRO A 65 8.20 -18.51 10.06
N LEU A 66 7.06 -19.19 10.14
CA LEU A 66 7.01 -20.59 10.63
C LEU A 66 7.80 -21.52 9.71
N ALA A 67 7.67 -21.40 8.40
CA ALA A 67 8.43 -22.20 7.43
C ALA A 67 9.95 -21.94 7.52
N LEU A 68 10.33 -20.76 8.00
CA LEU A 68 11.73 -20.37 8.23
C LEU A 68 12.24 -20.70 9.64
N GLY A 69 11.42 -21.32 10.49
CA GLY A 69 11.75 -21.61 11.87
C GLY A 69 11.81 -20.38 12.80
N ILE A 70 11.23 -19.25 12.37
CA ILE A 70 11.18 -18.03 13.16
C ILE A 70 9.93 -18.05 14.06
N ARG A 71 10.11 -17.88 15.36
CA ARG A 71 8.98 -17.76 16.29
C ARG A 71 8.18 -16.49 15.99
N PRO A 72 6.85 -16.57 15.76
CA PRO A 72 6.03 -15.39 15.44
C PRO A 72 6.12 -14.26 16.49
N SER A 73 6.23 -14.62 17.77
CA SER A 73 6.40 -13.65 18.86
C SER A 73 7.68 -12.81 18.72
N VAL A 74 8.80 -13.44 18.34
CA VAL A 74 10.09 -12.75 18.13
C VAL A 74 9.96 -11.79 16.95
N LEU A 75 9.35 -12.24 15.86
CA LEU A 75 9.13 -11.39 14.69
C LEU A 75 8.20 -10.20 15.03
N LEU A 76 7.09 -10.44 15.73
CA LEU A 76 6.17 -9.37 16.13
C LEU A 76 6.87 -8.34 17.02
N HIS A 77 7.69 -8.76 17.98
CA HIS A 77 8.41 -7.83 18.84
C HIS A 77 9.45 -7.00 18.07
N GLN A 78 10.11 -7.59 17.08
CA GLN A 78 11.04 -6.89 16.19
C GLN A 78 10.31 -5.86 15.31
N LEU A 79 9.18 -6.24 14.73
CA LEU A 79 8.44 -5.40 13.79
C LEU A 79 7.62 -4.30 14.47
N PHE A 80 7.17 -4.55 15.69
CA PHE A 80 6.36 -3.64 16.51
C PHE A 80 7.01 -3.42 17.88
N PRO A 81 8.19 -2.77 17.92
CA PRO A 81 8.87 -2.52 19.18
C PRO A 81 8.04 -1.64 20.13
N LEU A 82 8.13 -1.96 21.42
CA LEU A 82 7.53 -1.18 22.50
C LEU A 82 8.66 -0.59 23.38
N PRO A 83 8.46 0.60 23.93
CA PRO A 83 7.29 1.48 23.84
C PRO A 83 7.11 2.08 22.44
N LEU A 84 5.87 2.52 22.16
CA LEU A 84 5.54 3.15 20.87
C LEU A 84 6.46 4.34 20.57
N PRO A 85 7.06 4.41 19.37
CA PRO A 85 7.97 5.50 19.00
C PRO A 85 7.18 6.76 18.58
N TRP A 86 6.50 7.42 19.54
CA TRP A 86 5.58 8.55 19.29
C TRP A 86 6.18 9.68 18.46
N ARG A 87 7.48 9.97 18.68
CA ARG A 87 8.20 10.99 17.87
C ARG A 87 8.21 10.59 16.39
N GLN A 88 8.59 9.35 16.08
CA GLN A 88 8.61 8.86 14.69
C GLN A 88 7.21 8.80 14.08
N ILE A 89 6.20 8.40 14.86
CA ILE A 89 4.79 8.39 14.44
C ILE A 89 4.33 9.80 14.07
N ALA A 90 4.61 10.79 14.94
CA ALA A 90 4.22 12.18 14.68
C ALA A 90 4.95 12.76 13.46
N ILE A 91 6.24 12.48 13.29
CA ILE A 91 7.04 12.89 12.12
C ILE A 91 6.44 12.24 10.85
N ALA A 92 6.19 10.93 10.85
CA ALA A 92 5.64 10.22 9.70
C ALA A 92 4.27 10.79 9.28
N PHE A 93 3.38 10.98 10.25
CA PHE A 93 2.08 11.61 10.00
C PHE A 93 2.24 13.00 9.40
N SER A 94 3.07 13.84 10.00
CA SER A 94 3.26 15.23 9.56
C SER A 94 3.88 15.31 8.16
N ILE A 95 4.92 14.52 7.88
CA ILE A 95 5.60 14.49 6.58
C ILE A 95 4.65 14.00 5.47
N MET A 96 3.70 13.13 5.77
CA MET A 96 2.75 12.67 4.77
C MET A 96 1.54 13.61 4.66
N PHE A 97 0.95 14.01 5.77
CA PHE A 97 -0.32 14.76 5.79
C PHE A 97 -0.16 16.18 5.25
N PHE A 98 0.76 16.98 5.81
CA PHE A 98 0.87 18.39 5.45
C PHE A 98 1.31 18.63 4.00
N PRO A 99 2.34 17.94 3.48
CA PRO A 99 2.71 18.10 2.08
C PRO A 99 1.61 17.66 1.11
N PHE A 100 0.85 16.60 1.43
CA PHE A 100 -0.32 16.23 0.64
C PHE A 100 -1.39 17.32 0.64
N CYS A 101 -1.71 17.90 1.78
CA CYS A 101 -2.65 19.02 1.87
C CYS A 101 -2.18 20.22 1.06
N LEU A 102 -0.89 20.58 1.15
CA LEU A 102 -0.29 21.67 0.38
C LEU A 102 -0.33 21.40 -1.12
N LEU A 103 -0.02 20.17 -1.55
CA LEU A 103 -0.08 19.77 -2.96
C LEU A 103 -1.51 19.89 -3.50
N PHE A 104 -2.50 19.40 -2.77
CA PHE A 104 -3.90 19.52 -3.19
C PHE A 104 -4.38 20.97 -3.20
N ALA A 105 -4.00 21.78 -2.20
CA ALA A 105 -4.31 23.20 -2.17
C ALA A 105 -3.68 23.93 -3.38
N PHE A 106 -2.42 23.64 -3.70
CA PHE A 106 -1.76 24.14 -4.89
C PHE A 106 -2.50 23.76 -6.18
N TYR A 107 -2.89 22.49 -6.33
CA TYR A 107 -3.62 22.02 -7.51
C TYR A 107 -5.01 22.67 -7.64
N ILE A 108 -5.71 22.94 -6.53
CA ILE A 108 -7.00 23.65 -6.54
C ILE A 108 -6.80 25.10 -6.98
N ASN A 109 -5.82 25.79 -6.39
CA ASN A 109 -5.52 27.18 -6.75
C ASN A 109 -5.04 27.34 -8.21
N ALA A 110 -4.33 26.35 -8.75
CA ALA A 110 -3.93 26.31 -10.15
C ALA A 110 -5.07 25.93 -11.12
N GLY A 111 -6.26 25.61 -10.63
CA GLY A 111 -7.39 25.16 -11.44
C GLY A 111 -7.25 23.72 -11.96
N TRP A 112 -6.25 22.96 -11.49
CA TRP A 112 -5.98 21.59 -11.93
C TRP A 112 -6.85 20.55 -11.23
N LEU A 113 -7.37 20.89 -10.04
CA LEU A 113 -8.42 20.18 -9.36
C LEU A 113 -9.62 21.08 -9.14
N GLN A 114 -10.82 20.52 -9.32
CA GLN A 114 -12.07 21.21 -9.04
C GLN A 114 -12.74 20.59 -7.82
N ILE A 115 -13.20 21.42 -6.88
CA ILE A 115 -13.99 20.96 -5.76
C ILE A 115 -15.36 20.55 -6.29
N ALA A 116 -15.68 19.27 -6.23
CA ALA A 116 -16.90 18.65 -6.73
C ALA A 116 -17.35 17.52 -5.79
N PRO A 117 -18.07 17.81 -4.72
CA PRO A 117 -18.52 16.78 -3.77
C PRO A 117 -19.42 15.75 -4.46
N LYS A 118 -19.04 14.47 -4.43
CA LYS A 118 -19.62 13.39 -5.27
C LYS A 118 -20.89 12.74 -4.71
N PHE A 119 -21.23 13.01 -3.47
CA PHE A 119 -22.35 12.35 -2.80
C PHE A 119 -23.15 13.40 -1.99
N ASP A 120 -24.39 13.07 -1.65
CA ASP A 120 -25.14 13.82 -0.65
C ASP A 120 -24.40 13.87 0.71
N ARG A 121 -24.82 14.81 1.58
CA ARG A 121 -24.11 15.08 2.84
C ARG A 121 -24.09 13.88 3.78
N ALA A 122 -25.18 13.11 3.87
CA ALA A 122 -25.27 11.97 4.79
C ALA A 122 -24.36 10.83 4.32
N THR A 123 -24.46 10.44 3.05
CA THR A 123 -23.61 9.43 2.41
C THR A 123 -22.13 9.80 2.50
N ARG A 124 -21.78 11.07 2.29
CA ARG A 124 -20.40 11.55 2.37
C ARG A 124 -19.85 11.45 3.79
N ARG A 125 -20.64 11.80 4.83
CA ARG A 125 -20.25 11.64 6.25
C ARG A 125 -19.97 10.16 6.59
N ALA A 126 -20.88 9.25 6.20
CA ALA A 126 -20.70 7.82 6.43
C ALA A 126 -19.45 7.26 5.73
N LYS A 127 -19.19 7.71 4.47
CA LYS A 127 -17.98 7.34 3.73
C LYS A 127 -16.72 7.91 4.37
N LEU A 128 -16.76 9.15 4.85
CA LEU A 128 -15.63 9.79 5.53
C LEU A 128 -15.26 9.04 6.82
N PHE A 129 -16.25 8.70 7.64
CA PHE A 129 -16.03 7.92 8.86
C PHE A 129 -15.37 6.56 8.55
N ARG A 130 -15.90 5.84 7.57
CA ARG A 130 -15.26 4.58 7.14
C ARG A 130 -13.82 4.77 6.66
N ARG A 131 -13.55 5.85 5.89
CA ARG A 131 -12.21 6.17 5.38
C ARG A 131 -11.25 6.65 6.47
N PHE A 132 -11.74 7.05 7.59
CA PHE A 132 -10.93 7.30 8.78
C PHE A 132 -10.50 5.99 9.46
N LEU A 133 -11.40 5.01 9.56
CA LEU A 133 -11.14 3.76 10.27
C LEU A 133 -10.35 2.72 9.47
N THR A 134 -10.53 2.66 8.14
CA THR A 134 -9.99 1.57 7.32
C THR A 134 -8.51 1.69 6.93
N PRO A 135 -7.88 2.86 6.81
CA PRO A 135 -6.50 2.98 6.36
C PRO A 135 -5.49 2.30 7.28
N LEU A 136 -5.63 2.45 8.58
CA LEU A 136 -4.67 1.92 9.53
C LEU A 136 -4.59 0.39 9.52
N PRO A 137 -5.68 -0.38 9.66
CA PRO A 137 -5.63 -1.84 9.54
C PRO A 137 -5.11 -2.29 8.17
N LEU A 138 -5.55 -1.64 7.08
CA LEU A 138 -5.12 -1.98 5.73
C LEU A 138 -3.61 -1.78 5.56
N ALA A 139 -3.08 -0.61 5.93
CA ALA A 139 -1.65 -0.32 5.88
C ALA A 139 -0.87 -1.28 6.76
N THR A 140 -1.34 -1.60 7.97
CA THR A 140 -0.68 -2.56 8.86
C THR A 140 -0.52 -3.91 8.18
N PHE A 141 -1.57 -4.45 7.56
CA PHE A 141 -1.48 -5.71 6.83
C PHE A 141 -0.52 -5.64 5.65
N GLU A 142 -0.63 -4.61 4.82
CA GLU A 142 0.21 -4.49 3.64
C GLU A 142 1.69 -4.29 4.02
N GLU A 143 2.01 -3.46 5.00
CA GLU A 143 3.37 -3.27 5.46
C GLU A 143 3.96 -4.51 6.13
N ALA A 144 3.17 -5.26 6.89
CA ALA A 144 3.60 -6.53 7.47
C ALA A 144 4.05 -7.54 6.40
N VAL A 145 3.31 -7.61 5.28
CA VAL A 145 3.65 -8.50 4.18
C VAL A 145 4.85 -7.99 3.38
N PHE A 146 4.79 -6.73 2.93
CA PHE A 146 5.80 -6.22 1.99
C PHE A 146 7.10 -5.82 2.66
N ARG A 147 7.07 -5.28 3.87
CA ARG A 147 8.28 -4.84 4.62
C ARG A 147 8.67 -5.86 5.66
N GLY A 148 7.73 -6.28 6.48
CA GLY A 148 7.99 -7.26 7.53
C GLY A 148 8.37 -8.64 7.01
N THR A 149 7.87 -9.06 5.84
CA THR A 149 8.19 -10.37 5.28
C THR A 149 9.08 -10.27 4.04
N LEU A 150 8.61 -9.68 2.93
CA LEU A 150 9.31 -9.72 1.65
C LEU A 150 10.62 -8.91 1.69
N LEU A 151 10.56 -7.63 2.08
CA LEU A 151 11.76 -6.79 2.14
C LEU A 151 12.75 -7.33 3.16
N GLU A 152 12.30 -7.76 4.34
CA GLU A 152 13.17 -8.33 5.37
C GLU A 152 13.89 -9.61 4.88
N GLN A 153 13.21 -10.48 4.14
CA GLN A 153 13.85 -11.68 3.55
C GLN A 153 14.87 -11.31 2.47
N LEU A 154 14.59 -10.31 1.64
CA LEU A 154 15.54 -9.80 0.66
C LEU A 154 16.79 -9.23 1.35
N LEU A 155 16.63 -8.41 2.40
CA LEU A 155 17.72 -7.85 3.18
C LEU A 155 18.59 -8.93 3.86
N ARG A 156 17.97 -10.03 4.32
CA ARG A 156 18.71 -11.17 4.91
C ARG A 156 19.41 -12.04 3.87
N SER A 157 18.92 -12.06 2.65
CA SER A 157 19.45 -12.92 1.57
C SER A 157 20.54 -12.25 0.75
N LEU A 158 20.65 -10.92 0.81
CA LEU A 158 21.65 -10.15 0.07
C LEU A 158 22.84 -9.78 0.98
N PRO A 159 24.02 -9.48 0.40
CA PRO A 159 25.15 -8.97 1.17
C PRO A 159 24.78 -7.70 1.96
N GLN A 160 25.36 -7.53 3.14
CA GLN A 160 25.09 -6.36 3.98
C GLN A 160 25.82 -5.13 3.43
N SER A 161 25.21 -4.42 2.51
CA SER A 161 25.70 -3.19 1.91
C SER A 161 24.57 -2.20 1.62
N TYR A 162 24.90 -0.94 1.46
CA TYR A 162 23.95 0.09 1.06
C TYR A 162 23.30 -0.24 -0.31
N ALA A 163 24.14 -0.64 -1.27
CA ALA A 163 23.66 -1.02 -2.61
C ALA A 163 22.65 -2.18 -2.55
N SER A 164 22.95 -3.20 -1.75
CA SER A 164 22.05 -4.35 -1.56
C SER A 164 20.72 -3.94 -0.93
N SER A 165 20.77 -3.00 0.03
CA SER A 165 19.54 -2.44 0.64
C SER A 165 18.68 -1.71 -0.38
N MET A 166 19.27 -0.92 -1.27
CA MET A 166 18.56 -0.25 -2.37
C MET A 166 17.94 -1.25 -3.34
N VAL A 167 18.67 -2.29 -3.72
CA VAL A 167 18.16 -3.38 -4.56
C VAL A 167 16.97 -4.07 -3.89
N ALA A 168 17.05 -4.37 -2.61
CA ALA A 168 15.96 -4.98 -1.86
C ALA A 168 14.71 -4.09 -1.83
N ILE A 169 14.87 -2.78 -1.59
CA ILE A 169 13.76 -1.81 -1.65
C ILE A 169 13.12 -1.82 -3.04
N ILE A 170 13.92 -1.72 -4.10
CA ILE A 170 13.44 -1.69 -5.48
C ILE A 170 12.64 -2.96 -5.81
N LEU A 171 13.20 -4.14 -5.53
CA LEU A 171 12.54 -5.42 -5.80
C LEU A 171 11.21 -5.56 -5.03
N SER A 172 11.21 -5.24 -3.74
CA SER A 172 10.00 -5.31 -2.93
C SER A 172 8.94 -4.31 -3.42
N SER A 173 9.36 -3.12 -3.89
CA SER A 173 8.47 -2.08 -4.41
C SER A 173 7.89 -2.43 -5.78
N ILE A 174 8.63 -3.15 -6.63
CA ILE A 174 8.11 -3.71 -7.87
C ILE A 174 6.98 -4.70 -7.56
N VAL A 175 7.20 -5.64 -6.64
CA VAL A 175 6.16 -6.61 -6.25
C VAL A 175 4.94 -5.89 -5.65
N PHE A 176 5.16 -4.92 -4.76
CA PHE A 176 4.10 -4.09 -4.18
C PHE A 176 3.26 -3.40 -5.27
N SER A 177 3.89 -2.78 -6.25
CA SER A 177 3.19 -2.09 -7.33
C SER A 177 2.42 -3.04 -8.23
N LEU A 178 3.00 -4.21 -8.58
CA LEU A 178 2.36 -5.22 -9.42
C LEU A 178 1.11 -5.82 -8.76
N VAL A 179 1.15 -6.07 -7.45
CA VAL A 179 -0.03 -6.54 -6.70
C VAL A 179 -1.16 -5.51 -6.72
N HIS A 180 -0.82 -4.23 -6.65
CA HIS A 180 -1.82 -3.15 -6.77
C HIS A 180 -2.43 -3.04 -8.17
N PHE A 181 -1.68 -3.43 -9.22
CA PHE A 181 -2.20 -3.53 -10.58
C PHE A 181 -3.41 -4.48 -10.70
N ILE A 182 -3.41 -5.58 -9.98
CA ILE A 182 -4.53 -6.55 -9.96
C ILE A 182 -5.82 -5.88 -9.44
N LYS A 183 -5.70 -4.84 -8.61
CA LYS A 183 -6.82 -4.10 -8.02
C LYS A 183 -7.31 -2.93 -8.90
N LEU A 184 -6.57 -2.53 -9.96
CA LEU A 184 -6.93 -1.36 -10.77
C LEU A 184 -8.01 -1.69 -11.81
N PRO A 185 -9.00 -0.81 -12.02
CA PRO A 185 -9.99 -0.96 -13.09
C PRO A 185 -9.33 -0.92 -14.48
N ARG A 186 -9.71 -1.84 -15.37
CA ARG A 186 -9.15 -1.99 -16.74
C ARG A 186 -9.16 -0.72 -17.62
N ARG A 187 -9.96 0.29 -17.29
CA ARG A 187 -10.13 1.51 -18.11
C ARG A 187 -9.16 2.65 -17.77
N ARG A 188 -8.16 2.44 -16.90
CA ARG A 188 -7.25 3.49 -16.45
C ARG A 188 -5.85 3.33 -17.03
N PRO A 189 -5.04 4.41 -17.15
CA PRO A 189 -3.66 4.32 -17.61
C PRO A 189 -2.84 3.52 -16.60
N LEU A 190 -2.64 2.26 -16.91
CA LEU A 190 -2.05 1.25 -16.04
C LEU A 190 -0.62 1.62 -15.64
N GLY A 191 0.19 2.06 -16.61
CA GLY A 191 1.60 2.37 -16.36
C GLY A 191 1.81 3.46 -15.32
N GLN A 192 0.98 4.51 -15.36
CA GLN A 192 1.11 5.63 -14.43
C GLN A 192 0.69 5.25 -13.00
N GLY A 193 -0.36 4.44 -12.85
CA GLY A 193 -0.75 3.92 -11.54
C GLY A 193 0.31 3.00 -10.95
N ILE A 194 0.87 2.07 -11.74
CA ILE A 194 1.95 1.18 -11.34
C ILE A 194 3.17 1.99 -10.88
N PHE A 195 3.57 3.01 -11.64
CA PHE A 195 4.68 3.88 -11.28
C PHE A 195 4.45 4.59 -9.95
N GLY A 196 3.24 5.12 -9.71
CA GLY A 196 2.90 5.77 -8.44
C GLY A 196 2.97 4.84 -7.24
N PHE A 197 2.49 3.60 -7.37
CA PHE A 197 2.63 2.58 -6.32
C PHE A 197 4.09 2.14 -6.13
N PHE A 198 4.88 2.08 -7.19
CA PHE A 198 6.31 1.79 -7.10
C PHE A 198 7.06 2.84 -6.27
N ILE A 199 6.86 4.14 -6.56
CA ILE A 199 7.53 5.22 -5.79
C ILE A 199 7.07 5.23 -4.33
N ALA A 200 5.77 5.05 -4.07
CA ALA A 200 5.27 4.92 -2.71
C ALA A 200 5.91 3.70 -2.01
N GLY A 201 6.03 2.59 -2.72
CA GLY A 201 6.73 1.40 -2.27
C GLY A 201 8.17 1.68 -1.85
N CYS A 202 8.91 2.44 -2.66
CA CYS A 202 10.28 2.84 -2.33
C CYS A 202 10.34 3.71 -1.07
N LEU A 203 9.43 4.69 -0.92
CA LEU A 203 9.36 5.53 0.27
C LEU A 203 9.11 4.70 1.54
N PHE A 204 8.14 3.76 1.50
CA PHE A 204 7.82 2.93 2.65
C PHE A 204 8.93 1.92 2.97
N GLY A 205 9.60 1.37 1.94
CA GLY A 205 10.77 0.51 2.12
C GLY A 205 11.97 1.27 2.73
N PHE A 206 12.21 2.48 2.28
CA PHE A 206 13.21 3.37 2.87
C PHE A 206 12.89 3.69 4.33
N ALA A 207 11.63 4.08 4.61
CA ALA A 207 11.16 4.34 5.98
C ALA A 207 11.37 3.14 6.91
N TYR A 208 11.12 1.93 6.43
CA TYR A 208 11.37 0.71 7.18
C TYR A 208 12.84 0.56 7.59
N ILE A 209 13.76 0.83 6.66
CA ILE A 209 15.20 0.69 6.95
C ILE A 209 15.66 1.75 7.96
N ILE A 210 15.33 3.02 7.77
CA ILE A 210 15.79 4.10 8.64
C ILE A 210 15.17 4.07 10.03
N SER A 211 14.00 3.44 10.19
CA SER A 211 13.37 3.22 11.51
C SER A 211 13.96 2.05 12.31
N GLY A 212 15.10 1.48 11.88
CA GLY A 212 15.67 0.30 12.50
C GLY A 212 14.87 -0.97 12.27
N ARG A 213 14.19 -1.10 11.10
CA ARG A 213 13.34 -2.23 10.72
C ARG A 213 12.04 -2.33 11.54
N SER A 214 11.57 -1.21 12.07
CA SER A 214 10.25 -1.08 12.69
C SER A 214 9.17 -0.81 11.65
N LEU A 215 8.00 -1.40 11.80
CA LEU A 215 6.85 -1.16 10.91
C LEU A 215 6.07 0.10 11.27
N TRP A 216 6.27 0.71 12.43
CA TRP A 216 5.48 1.87 12.84
C TRP A 216 5.57 3.03 11.86
N LEU A 217 6.79 3.36 11.40
CA LEU A 217 7.02 4.45 10.47
C LEU A 217 6.33 4.24 9.11
N PRO A 218 6.58 3.13 8.38
CA PRO A 218 5.93 2.89 7.09
C PRO A 218 4.41 2.72 7.23
N ILE A 219 3.89 2.13 8.31
CA ILE A 219 2.43 2.00 8.55
C ILE A 219 1.78 3.37 8.63
N VAL A 220 2.35 4.30 9.41
CA VAL A 220 1.75 5.64 9.58
C VAL A 220 1.82 6.43 8.28
N LEU A 221 2.95 6.39 7.56
CA LEU A 221 3.06 7.01 6.23
C LEU A 221 2.00 6.47 5.28
N HIS A 222 1.89 5.14 5.18
CA HIS A 222 0.97 4.47 4.27
C HIS A 222 -0.50 4.72 4.64
N ALA A 223 -0.87 4.57 5.90
CA ALA A 223 -2.23 4.84 6.38
C ALA A 223 -2.64 6.30 6.12
N THR A 224 -1.74 7.25 6.36
CA THR A 224 -1.98 8.67 6.10
C THR A 224 -2.13 8.94 4.60
N ALA A 225 -1.30 8.32 3.74
CA ALA A 225 -1.44 8.43 2.29
C ALA A 225 -2.79 7.89 1.81
N ILE A 226 -3.20 6.69 2.25
CA ILE A 226 -4.52 6.12 1.92
C ILE A 226 -5.62 7.07 2.36
N PHE A 227 -5.55 7.59 3.59
CA PHE A 227 -6.55 8.53 4.10
C PHE A 227 -6.67 9.77 3.22
N CYS A 228 -5.56 10.45 2.93
CA CYS A 228 -5.54 11.64 2.08
C CYS A 228 -6.11 11.38 0.69
N ILE A 229 -5.68 10.30 0.04
CA ILE A 229 -6.15 9.90 -1.30
C ILE A 229 -7.64 9.56 -1.28
N GLU A 230 -8.10 8.76 -0.33
CA GLU A 230 -9.48 8.34 -0.25
C GLU A 230 -10.43 9.48 0.12
N VAL A 231 -9.98 10.43 0.96
CA VAL A 231 -10.76 11.63 1.29
C VAL A 231 -10.83 12.55 0.08
N SER A 232 -9.70 12.84 -0.59
CA SER A 232 -9.70 13.70 -1.78
C SER A 232 -10.67 13.20 -2.86
N ARG A 233 -10.75 11.89 -3.06
CA ARG A 233 -11.68 11.26 -4.03
C ARG A 233 -13.17 11.48 -3.73
N LEU A 234 -13.52 11.93 -2.52
CA LEU A 234 -14.90 12.34 -2.20
C LEU A 234 -15.23 13.76 -2.65
N TYR A 235 -14.21 14.62 -2.78
CA TYR A 235 -14.40 16.05 -2.87
C TYR A 235 -13.86 16.69 -4.14
N VAL A 236 -12.94 16.02 -4.89
CA VAL A 236 -12.30 16.66 -6.03
C VAL A 236 -12.39 15.84 -7.32
N ASP A 237 -12.44 16.57 -8.44
CA ASP A 237 -12.27 16.08 -9.79
C ASP A 237 -10.96 16.58 -10.40
N TYR A 238 -10.24 15.68 -11.08
CA TYR A 238 -8.97 15.94 -11.73
C TYR A 238 -9.21 16.52 -13.12
N LYS A 239 -8.68 17.71 -13.41
CA LYS A 239 -8.85 18.45 -14.68
C LYS A 239 -7.58 18.55 -15.51
N ALA A 240 -6.42 18.63 -14.88
CA ALA A 240 -5.14 18.73 -15.58
C ALA A 240 -4.64 17.38 -16.13
N PRO A 241 -3.63 17.41 -17.02
CA PRO A 241 -3.01 16.20 -17.55
C PRO A 241 -2.46 15.31 -16.44
N ARG A 242 -2.67 14.01 -16.57
CA ARG A 242 -2.30 13.02 -15.55
C ARG A 242 -0.79 12.94 -15.30
N TRP A 243 0.03 13.14 -16.32
CA TRP A 243 1.49 13.17 -16.16
C TRP A 243 1.95 14.27 -15.19
N LEU A 244 1.15 15.33 -15.06
CA LEU A 244 1.46 16.46 -14.19
C LEU A 244 0.98 16.25 -12.75
N ILE A 245 -0.29 15.84 -12.58
CA ILE A 245 -0.96 15.73 -11.26
C ILE A 245 -1.20 14.30 -10.78
N GLY A 246 -0.85 13.31 -11.58
CA GLY A 246 -1.06 11.91 -11.28
C GLY A 246 -2.48 11.42 -11.57
N VAL A 247 -2.74 10.20 -11.15
CA VAL A 247 -4.08 9.58 -11.21
C VAL A 247 -4.74 9.64 -9.83
N PRO A 248 -6.10 9.67 -9.77
CA PRO A 248 -6.81 9.80 -8.49
C PRO A 248 -6.50 8.73 -7.45
N GLU A 249 -6.05 7.56 -7.87
CA GLU A 249 -5.66 6.44 -6.99
C GLU A 249 -4.19 6.51 -6.56
N ALA A 250 -3.38 7.26 -7.29
CA ALA A 250 -1.95 7.42 -7.07
C ALA A 250 -1.51 8.82 -7.53
N PRO A 251 -1.88 9.90 -6.83
CA PRO A 251 -1.51 11.26 -7.20
C PRO A 251 0.00 11.50 -7.21
N GLN A 252 0.76 10.69 -6.48
CA GLN A 252 2.22 10.67 -6.53
C GLN A 252 2.79 10.19 -7.87
N SER A 253 1.98 9.65 -8.78
CA SER A 253 2.41 9.24 -10.12
C SER A 253 2.60 10.42 -11.10
N GLY A 254 2.14 11.61 -10.75
CA GLY A 254 2.40 12.82 -11.51
C GLY A 254 3.72 13.47 -11.13
N LEU A 255 4.20 14.40 -11.95
CA LEU A 255 5.48 15.08 -11.77
C LEU A 255 5.60 15.71 -10.36
N PHE A 256 4.63 16.53 -9.97
CA PHE A 256 4.67 17.20 -8.66
C PHE A 256 4.53 16.23 -7.48
N GLY A 257 3.71 15.19 -7.64
CA GLY A 257 3.58 14.15 -6.62
C GLY A 257 4.87 13.34 -6.47
N THR A 258 5.58 13.04 -7.56
CA THR A 258 6.89 12.39 -7.54
C THR A 258 7.94 13.25 -6.83
N ILE A 259 8.02 14.55 -7.18
CA ILE A 259 8.93 15.50 -6.51
C ILE A 259 8.62 15.54 -5.00
N LEU A 260 7.34 15.56 -4.65
CA LEU A 260 6.93 15.57 -3.24
C LEU A 260 7.39 14.30 -2.50
N VAL A 261 7.25 13.11 -3.10
CA VAL A 261 7.72 11.86 -2.48
C VAL A 261 9.24 11.86 -2.27
N VAL A 262 10.01 12.40 -3.22
CA VAL A 262 11.46 12.56 -3.06
C VAL A 262 11.78 13.51 -1.90
N ALA A 263 11.09 14.66 -1.83
CA ALA A 263 11.25 15.60 -0.72
C ALA A 263 10.89 14.97 0.64
N MET A 264 9.84 14.16 0.69
CA MET A 264 9.47 13.40 1.89
C MET A 264 10.58 12.41 2.30
N ALA A 265 11.19 11.71 1.35
CA ALA A 265 12.29 10.78 1.64
C ALA A 265 13.51 11.51 2.22
N ILE A 266 13.86 12.67 1.66
CA ILE A 266 14.94 13.53 2.18
C ILE A 266 14.59 14.02 3.60
N ALA A 267 13.38 14.51 3.82
CA ALA A 267 12.94 14.97 5.14
C ALA A 267 12.97 13.84 6.19
N LEU A 268 12.56 12.63 5.81
CA LEU A 268 12.68 11.47 6.69
C LEU A 268 14.11 11.16 7.06
N ALA A 269 15.05 11.19 6.09
CA ALA A 269 16.48 10.95 6.34
C ALA A 269 17.12 11.97 7.29
N VAL A 270 16.58 13.19 7.34
CA VAL A 270 17.11 14.27 8.21
C VAL A 270 16.49 14.22 9.61
N LEU A 271 15.24 13.81 9.74
CA LEU A 271 14.46 13.95 10.98
C LEU A 271 14.42 12.66 11.84
N ILE A 272 14.69 11.50 11.23
CA ILE A 272 14.72 10.19 11.91
C ILE A 272 16.15 9.79 12.21
#